data_8465087a1c33e48ac2ceb02567914b6b
#
_entry.id   8465087a1c33e48ac2ceb02567914b6b
#
_cell.length_a   1.000
_cell.length_b   1.000
_cell.length_c   1.000
_cell.angle_alpha   90.00
_cell.angle_beta   90.00
_cell.angle_gamma   90.00
#
_symmetry.space_group_name_H-M   'P 1'
#
loop_
_entity.id
_entity.type
_entity.pdbx_description
1 polymer ?
#
loop_
_entity_poly.entity_id
_entity_poly.type
_entity_poly.pdbx_seq_one_letter_code
_entity_poly.pdbx_strand_id
1 'polypeptide(L)'
;MINQQVQAVTIAGHDSDGSAGMPADLHAFFVDGVYGHGLLTAAVSGNSYGIDAAQVMPKDYIEQQFKTLSTDFKISAAKTGMLANDDVINVVADQYAKVDFGPLVVDPVIITKHGAMLLEQSAYELFRERIVPLATVITPNFYEAQKLTGLQLKNTQEMFDAAVKLHEMGAKNVVIKGEHNDPTQMEVVDVVLLEDGSRFELTKPFFDTTHVNGTGDTFSAIIAAELAKGTDVKNAVTRAKDAVYAAISHPLEVGHKFGPINHWAAERELKKKEL
;
A
#
# COMPACT_ATOMS: atom_id res chain seq x y z
N MET A 1 -1.08 -30.51 -8.58
CA MET A 1 -0.56 -30.19 -7.24
C MET A 1 -1.31 -28.99 -6.71
N ILE A 2 -1.67 -28.95 -5.43
CA ILE A 2 -2.42 -27.85 -4.80
C ILE A 2 -1.45 -26.71 -4.42
N ASN A 3 -1.91 -25.47 -4.38
CA ASN A 3 -1.14 -24.27 -3.97
C ASN A 3 0.15 -24.02 -4.78
N GLN A 4 0.15 -24.24 -6.08
CA GLN A 4 1.31 -23.96 -6.96
C GLN A 4 1.34 -22.52 -7.46
N GLN A 5 0.17 -21.87 -7.58
CA GLN A 5 0.10 -20.46 -7.96
C GLN A 5 0.69 -19.60 -6.84
N VAL A 6 1.45 -18.57 -7.20
CA VAL A 6 1.93 -17.57 -6.25
C VAL A 6 0.72 -16.85 -5.65
N GLN A 7 0.73 -16.68 -4.33
CA GLN A 7 -0.41 -16.14 -3.57
C GLN A 7 0.03 -14.98 -2.68
N ALA A 8 -0.77 -13.94 -2.61
CA ALA A 8 -0.60 -12.81 -1.69
C ALA A 8 -1.91 -12.46 -0.99
N VAL A 9 -1.84 -11.82 0.17
CA VAL A 9 -3.02 -11.36 0.90
C VAL A 9 -2.96 -9.86 1.16
N THR A 10 -4.09 -9.18 0.93
CA THR A 10 -4.30 -7.82 1.42
C THR A 10 -5.12 -7.85 2.70
N ILE A 11 -4.67 -7.13 3.73
CA ILE A 11 -5.30 -6.93 5.03
C ILE A 11 -5.77 -5.47 5.06
N ALA A 12 -6.99 -5.22 4.60
CA ALA A 12 -7.42 -3.86 4.29
C ALA A 12 -8.94 -3.66 4.37
N GLY A 13 -9.37 -2.42 4.32
CA GLY A 13 -10.76 -2.04 4.10
C GLY A 13 -11.20 -2.29 2.67
N HIS A 14 -12.47 -2.68 2.49
CA HIS A 14 -13.10 -2.83 1.18
C HIS A 14 -13.82 -1.53 0.81
N ASP A 15 -13.44 -0.91 -0.29
CA ASP A 15 -14.14 0.25 -0.85
C ASP A 15 -15.19 -0.21 -1.86
N SER A 16 -16.45 0.23 -1.66
CA SER A 16 -17.60 -0.22 -2.45
C SER A 16 -17.56 0.21 -3.91
N ASP A 17 -16.87 1.30 -4.23
CA ASP A 17 -16.74 1.77 -5.62
C ASP A 17 -15.62 1.07 -6.42
N GLY A 18 -14.81 0.27 -5.75
CA GLY A 18 -13.76 -0.52 -6.39
C GLY A 18 -12.49 0.26 -6.74
N SER A 19 -12.44 1.57 -6.44
CA SER A 19 -11.33 2.44 -6.86
C SER A 19 -10.12 2.40 -5.94
N ALA A 20 -10.29 1.98 -4.68
CA ALA A 20 -9.26 1.98 -3.65
C ALA A 20 -9.38 0.76 -2.72
N GLY A 21 -8.50 0.65 -1.72
CA GLY A 21 -8.51 -0.40 -0.71
C GLY A 21 -8.37 -1.81 -1.28
N MET A 22 -9.00 -2.78 -0.61
CA MET A 22 -8.92 -4.20 -1.01
C MET A 22 -9.26 -4.47 -2.49
N PRO A 23 -10.29 -3.87 -3.11
CA PRO A 23 -10.55 -4.08 -4.53
C PRO A 23 -9.38 -3.66 -5.43
N ALA A 24 -8.77 -2.50 -5.19
CA ALA A 24 -7.61 -2.02 -5.93
C ALA A 24 -6.40 -2.95 -5.73
N ASP A 25 -6.18 -3.44 -4.50
CA ASP A 25 -5.12 -4.42 -4.19
C ASP A 25 -5.31 -5.72 -4.95
N LEU A 26 -6.52 -6.27 -4.95
CA LEU A 26 -6.84 -7.52 -5.66
C LEU A 26 -6.71 -7.36 -7.18
N HIS A 27 -7.08 -6.21 -7.74
CA HIS A 27 -6.81 -5.90 -9.15
C HIS A 27 -5.30 -5.85 -9.42
N ALA A 28 -4.52 -5.22 -8.54
CA ALA A 28 -3.06 -5.15 -8.66
C ALA A 28 -2.42 -6.54 -8.61
N PHE A 29 -2.81 -7.41 -7.68
CA PHE A 29 -2.36 -8.80 -7.61
C PHE A 29 -2.69 -9.56 -8.89
N PHE A 30 -3.93 -9.43 -9.37
CA PHE A 30 -4.39 -10.13 -10.59
C PHE A 30 -3.60 -9.71 -11.83
N VAL A 31 -3.42 -8.41 -12.07
CA VAL A 31 -2.69 -7.93 -13.25
C VAL A 31 -1.20 -8.22 -13.20
N ASP A 32 -0.65 -8.46 -12.01
CA ASP A 32 0.74 -8.90 -11.80
C ASP A 32 0.89 -10.44 -11.71
N GLY A 33 -0.17 -11.19 -12.05
CA GLY A 33 -0.14 -12.65 -12.16
C GLY A 33 -0.12 -13.39 -10.82
N VAL A 34 -0.52 -12.75 -9.73
CA VAL A 34 -0.58 -13.31 -8.37
C VAL A 34 -2.03 -13.55 -7.95
N TYR A 35 -2.30 -14.70 -7.35
CA TYR A 35 -3.63 -14.98 -6.79
C TYR A 35 -3.81 -14.20 -5.47
N GLY A 36 -4.77 -13.27 -5.47
CA GLY A 36 -5.03 -12.38 -4.35
C GLY A 36 -6.06 -12.93 -3.36
N HIS A 37 -5.72 -12.90 -2.07
CA HIS A 37 -6.67 -13.09 -0.97
C HIS A 37 -7.01 -11.75 -0.33
N GLY A 38 -8.24 -11.62 0.20
CA GLY A 38 -8.68 -10.44 0.96
C GLY A 38 -8.99 -10.80 2.40
N LEU A 39 -8.36 -10.10 3.35
CA LEU A 39 -8.68 -10.14 4.76
C LEU A 39 -9.27 -8.78 5.16
N LEU A 40 -10.56 -8.76 5.46
CA LEU A 40 -11.35 -7.54 5.62
C LEU A 40 -11.18 -6.93 7.01
N THR A 41 -10.74 -5.67 7.08
CA THR A 41 -10.65 -4.89 8.32
C THR A 41 -11.81 -3.92 8.50
N ALA A 42 -12.36 -3.40 7.41
CA ALA A 42 -13.53 -2.53 7.39
C ALA A 42 -14.26 -2.62 6.05
N ALA A 43 -15.58 -2.40 6.06
CA ALA A 43 -16.37 -2.15 4.86
C ALA A 43 -16.61 -0.63 4.74
N VAL A 44 -16.22 -0.04 3.60
CA VAL A 44 -16.37 1.38 3.30
C VAL A 44 -17.43 1.55 2.23
N SER A 45 -18.37 2.45 2.46
CA SER A 45 -19.36 2.89 1.48
C SER A 45 -18.93 4.24 0.95
N GLY A 46 -18.58 4.29 -0.33
CA GLY A 46 -18.13 5.49 -1.01
C GLY A 46 -18.41 5.45 -2.50
N ASN A 47 -18.10 6.56 -3.15
CA ASN A 47 -18.19 6.73 -4.60
C ASN A 47 -17.19 7.80 -5.05
N SER A 48 -17.21 8.20 -6.33
CA SER A 48 -16.28 9.18 -6.87
C SER A 48 -16.28 10.56 -6.19
N TYR A 49 -17.25 10.86 -5.33
CA TYR A 49 -17.33 12.12 -4.59
C TYR A 49 -16.68 12.03 -3.21
N GLY A 50 -16.62 10.86 -2.59
CA GLY A 50 -16.02 10.62 -1.28
C GLY A 50 -16.59 9.42 -0.55
N ILE A 51 -16.23 9.31 0.73
CA ILE A 51 -16.66 8.25 1.65
C ILE A 51 -17.88 8.75 2.43
N ASP A 52 -18.97 7.97 2.39
CA ASP A 52 -20.22 8.27 3.11
C ASP A 52 -20.29 7.56 4.47
N ALA A 53 -19.79 6.33 4.57
CA ALA A 53 -19.82 5.54 5.79
C ALA A 53 -18.70 4.48 5.81
N ALA A 54 -18.34 4.04 7.01
CA ALA A 54 -17.45 2.90 7.21
C ALA A 54 -17.93 2.04 8.38
N GLN A 55 -17.82 0.72 8.24
CA GLN A 55 -18.07 -0.25 9.29
C GLN A 55 -16.81 -1.05 9.55
N VAL A 56 -16.21 -0.88 10.72
CA VAL A 56 -15.04 -1.67 11.14
C VAL A 56 -15.47 -3.09 11.48
N MET A 57 -14.67 -4.07 11.06
CA MET A 57 -14.94 -5.48 11.37
C MET A 57 -14.64 -5.80 12.83
N PRO A 58 -15.45 -6.66 13.47
CA PRO A 58 -15.18 -7.14 14.81
C PRO A 58 -13.84 -7.87 14.90
N LYS A 59 -13.14 -7.69 16.02
CA LYS A 59 -11.84 -8.30 16.30
C LYS A 59 -11.82 -9.81 16.10
N ASP A 60 -12.80 -10.50 16.67
CA ASP A 60 -12.95 -11.96 16.57
C ASP A 60 -13.16 -12.44 15.12
N TYR A 61 -13.83 -11.63 14.30
CA TYR A 61 -13.99 -11.93 12.88
C TYR A 61 -12.67 -11.75 12.10
N ILE A 62 -11.87 -10.74 12.43
CA ILE A 62 -10.52 -10.55 11.85
C ILE A 62 -9.64 -11.75 12.23
N GLU A 63 -9.61 -12.18 13.49
CA GLU A 63 -8.90 -13.37 13.96
C GLU A 63 -9.33 -14.63 13.19
N GLN A 64 -10.64 -14.80 12.98
CA GLN A 64 -11.17 -15.96 12.24
C GLN A 64 -10.70 -15.96 10.78
N GLN A 65 -10.60 -14.81 10.12
CA GLN A 65 -10.10 -14.72 8.75
C GLN A 65 -8.64 -15.16 8.66
N PHE A 66 -7.75 -14.70 9.58
CA PHE A 66 -6.36 -15.15 9.65
C PHE A 66 -6.27 -16.66 9.81
N LYS A 67 -7.01 -17.22 10.77
CA LYS A 67 -7.06 -18.65 11.02
C LYS A 67 -7.53 -19.43 9.79
N THR A 68 -8.59 -18.97 9.13
CA THR A 68 -9.16 -19.66 7.97
C THR A 68 -8.19 -19.69 6.80
N LEU A 69 -7.54 -18.56 6.48
CA LEU A 69 -6.58 -18.48 5.39
C LEU A 69 -5.32 -19.31 5.67
N SER A 70 -4.77 -19.23 6.87
CA SER A 70 -3.52 -19.91 7.22
C SER A 70 -3.64 -21.44 7.27
N THR A 71 -4.84 -22.00 7.39
CA THR A 71 -5.05 -23.45 7.45
C THR A 71 -5.11 -24.14 6.08
N ASP A 72 -5.30 -23.40 4.99
CA ASP A 72 -5.51 -23.98 3.67
C ASP A 72 -4.57 -23.42 2.58
N PHE A 73 -4.24 -22.14 2.64
CA PHE A 73 -3.50 -21.46 1.59
C PHE A 73 -2.03 -21.26 1.92
N LYS A 74 -1.17 -21.31 0.86
CA LYS A 74 0.24 -20.98 0.95
C LYS A 74 0.47 -19.53 0.49
N ILE A 75 0.22 -18.60 1.38
CA ILE A 75 0.42 -17.18 1.13
C ILE A 75 1.92 -16.86 1.22
N SER A 76 2.48 -16.16 0.25
CA SER A 76 3.91 -15.89 0.10
C SER A 76 4.30 -14.44 0.37
N ALA A 77 3.33 -13.53 0.43
CA ALA A 77 3.52 -12.14 0.89
C ALA A 77 2.19 -11.55 1.35
N ALA A 78 2.27 -10.51 2.18
CA ALA A 78 1.12 -9.78 2.67
C ALA A 78 1.29 -8.27 2.50
N LYS A 79 0.15 -7.55 2.42
CA LYS A 79 0.09 -6.09 2.46
C LYS A 79 -0.93 -5.65 3.50
N THR A 80 -0.63 -4.61 4.28
CA THR A 80 -1.67 -3.90 5.06
C THR A 80 -2.10 -2.63 4.36
N GLY A 81 -3.40 -2.35 4.39
CA GLY A 81 -3.99 -1.07 4.06
C GLY A 81 -4.65 -0.43 5.28
N MET A 82 -5.90 0.03 5.16
CA MET A 82 -6.64 0.67 6.26
C MET A 82 -6.81 -0.26 7.47
N LEU A 83 -6.30 0.16 8.64
CA LEU A 83 -6.40 -0.53 9.92
C LEU A 83 -7.31 0.18 10.93
N ALA A 84 -7.95 1.25 10.54
CA ALA A 84 -9.00 2.02 11.23
C ALA A 84 -8.67 2.49 12.66
N ASN A 85 -8.46 1.59 13.63
CA ASN A 85 -8.35 1.88 15.05
C ASN A 85 -7.43 0.91 15.81
N ASP A 86 -7.28 1.14 17.11
CA ASP A 86 -6.42 0.38 18.03
C ASP A 86 -6.75 -1.12 18.06
N ASP A 87 -8.01 -1.50 18.06
CA ASP A 87 -8.43 -2.90 18.10
C ASP A 87 -7.98 -3.65 16.85
N VAL A 88 -8.14 -3.03 15.67
CA VAL A 88 -7.71 -3.62 14.40
C VAL A 88 -6.17 -3.70 14.33
N ILE A 89 -5.46 -2.66 14.74
CA ILE A 89 -3.98 -2.68 14.80
C ILE A 89 -3.50 -3.82 15.69
N ASN A 90 -4.05 -3.94 16.91
CA ASN A 90 -3.66 -4.98 17.85
C ASN A 90 -3.92 -6.38 17.30
N VAL A 91 -5.13 -6.63 16.79
CA VAL A 91 -5.45 -7.97 16.28
C VAL A 91 -4.63 -8.33 15.05
N VAL A 92 -4.39 -7.40 14.13
CA VAL A 92 -3.56 -7.65 12.94
C VAL A 92 -2.12 -7.95 13.34
N ALA A 93 -1.51 -7.15 14.23
CA ALA A 93 -0.15 -7.40 14.71
C ALA A 93 -0.03 -8.76 15.44
N ASP A 94 -0.99 -9.06 16.34
CA ASP A 94 -1.00 -10.33 17.10
C ASP A 94 -1.19 -11.55 16.21
N GLN A 95 -2.04 -11.46 15.20
CA GLN A 95 -2.31 -12.61 14.33
C GLN A 95 -1.22 -12.77 13.27
N TYR A 96 -0.69 -11.66 12.72
CA TYR A 96 0.40 -11.74 11.74
C TYR A 96 1.64 -12.42 12.32
N ALA A 97 1.95 -12.21 13.59
CA ALA A 97 3.05 -12.88 14.30
C ALA A 97 2.85 -14.39 14.47
N LYS A 98 1.64 -14.92 14.27
CA LYS A 98 1.29 -16.35 14.45
C LYS A 98 1.19 -17.11 13.13
N VAL A 99 1.19 -16.42 11.99
CA VAL A 99 1.05 -17.01 10.65
C VAL A 99 2.32 -16.76 9.83
N ASP A 100 2.58 -17.65 8.87
CA ASP A 100 3.63 -17.47 7.88
C ASP A 100 3.01 -16.97 6.56
N PHE A 101 2.79 -15.66 6.46
CA PHE A 101 2.32 -15.01 5.23
C PHE A 101 3.44 -14.30 4.46
N GLY A 102 4.70 -14.64 4.76
CA GLY A 102 5.88 -14.11 4.08
C GLY A 102 6.20 -12.64 4.43
N PRO A 103 6.87 -11.88 3.57
CA PRO A 103 7.19 -10.47 3.82
C PRO A 103 5.94 -9.60 3.85
N LEU A 104 5.94 -8.58 4.74
CA LEU A 104 4.85 -7.62 4.89
C LEU A 104 5.19 -6.29 4.23
N VAL A 105 4.32 -5.85 3.32
CA VAL A 105 4.32 -4.47 2.81
C VAL A 105 3.30 -3.66 3.60
N VAL A 106 3.74 -2.59 4.25
CA VAL A 106 2.89 -1.73 5.06
C VAL A 106 2.60 -0.43 4.31
N ASP A 107 1.35 -0.25 3.86
CA ASP A 107 0.84 1.04 3.44
C ASP A 107 0.14 1.69 4.65
N PRO A 108 0.64 2.81 5.18
CA PRO A 108 0.15 3.35 6.46
C PRO A 108 -1.31 3.77 6.46
N VAL A 109 -1.82 4.27 5.36
CA VAL A 109 -3.23 4.69 5.15
C VAL A 109 -3.79 5.48 6.34
N ILE A 110 -3.12 6.59 6.69
CA ILE A 110 -3.50 7.45 7.81
C ILE A 110 -4.55 8.47 7.40
N ILE A 111 -4.33 9.09 6.25
CA ILE A 111 -5.17 10.16 5.73
C ILE A 111 -5.31 10.02 4.21
N THR A 112 -6.53 10.16 3.70
CA THR A 112 -6.75 10.21 2.26
C THR A 112 -6.16 11.47 1.66
N LYS A 113 -5.86 11.45 0.35
CA LYS A 113 -5.46 12.64 -0.41
C LYS A 113 -6.45 13.82 -0.26
N HIS A 114 -7.72 13.53 0.04
CA HIS A 114 -8.80 14.51 0.18
C HIS A 114 -9.04 14.93 1.64
N GLY A 115 -8.17 14.54 2.58
CA GLY A 115 -8.20 14.95 3.98
C GLY A 115 -9.11 14.12 4.89
N ALA A 116 -9.74 13.04 4.39
CA ALA A 116 -10.49 12.13 5.25
C ALA A 116 -9.52 11.29 6.10
N MET A 117 -9.71 11.31 7.42
CA MET A 117 -8.95 10.49 8.35
C MET A 117 -9.41 9.04 8.25
N LEU A 118 -8.49 8.12 7.99
CA LEU A 118 -8.74 6.67 7.88
C LEU A 118 -8.15 5.88 9.06
N LEU A 119 -7.26 6.50 9.82
CA LEU A 119 -6.76 5.99 11.09
C LEU A 119 -7.11 6.98 12.20
N GLU A 120 -7.65 6.51 13.31
CA GLU A 120 -7.93 7.34 14.47
C GLU A 120 -6.63 7.94 15.01
N GLN A 121 -6.66 9.20 15.44
CA GLN A 121 -5.45 9.90 15.89
C GLN A 121 -4.80 9.23 17.11
N SER A 122 -5.59 8.66 17.99
CA SER A 122 -5.14 7.87 19.15
C SER A 122 -4.33 6.63 18.75
N ALA A 123 -4.60 6.08 17.58
CA ALA A 123 -3.98 4.86 17.08
C ALA A 123 -2.59 5.06 16.44
N TYR A 124 -2.10 6.31 16.27
CA TYR A 124 -0.82 6.56 15.58
C TYR A 124 0.39 5.99 16.33
N GLU A 125 0.44 6.18 17.64
CA GLU A 125 1.55 5.65 18.44
C GLU A 125 1.53 4.12 18.41
N LEU A 126 0.35 3.52 18.54
CA LEU A 126 0.19 2.08 18.49
C LEU A 126 0.58 1.51 17.11
N PHE A 127 0.25 2.20 16.02
CA PHE A 127 0.68 1.85 14.67
C PHE A 127 2.22 1.85 14.54
N ARG A 128 2.87 2.91 15.06
CA ARG A 128 4.34 3.03 15.08
C ARG A 128 4.99 1.92 15.88
N GLU A 129 4.43 1.58 17.03
CA GLU A 129 4.99 0.57 17.94
C GLU A 129 4.75 -0.87 17.45
N ARG A 130 3.63 -1.14 16.80
CA ARG A 130 3.20 -2.52 16.52
C ARG A 130 3.23 -2.93 15.05
N ILE A 131 3.02 -2.00 14.12
CA ILE A 131 2.92 -2.31 12.69
C ILE A 131 4.23 -1.96 11.96
N VAL A 132 4.80 -0.78 12.23
CA VAL A 132 6.05 -0.36 11.57
C VAL A 132 7.19 -1.37 11.73
N PRO A 133 7.43 -1.97 12.92
CA PRO A 133 8.50 -2.98 13.08
C PRO A 133 8.27 -4.30 12.33
N LEU A 134 7.04 -4.57 11.87
CA LEU A 134 6.72 -5.77 11.08
C LEU A 134 7.02 -5.57 9.58
N ALA A 135 7.22 -4.32 9.15
CA ALA A 135 7.35 -3.99 7.75
C ALA A 135 8.64 -4.51 7.12
N THR A 136 8.53 -5.40 6.14
CA THR A 136 9.62 -5.65 5.19
C THR A 136 9.81 -4.43 4.28
N VAL A 137 8.70 -3.80 3.84
CA VAL A 137 8.71 -2.52 3.13
C VAL A 137 7.57 -1.66 3.68
N ILE A 138 7.86 -0.41 4.06
CA ILE A 138 6.81 0.57 4.39
C ILE A 138 6.74 1.65 3.31
N THR A 139 5.52 2.05 2.90
CA THR A 139 5.30 2.92 1.74
C THR A 139 4.50 4.20 2.06
N PRO A 140 4.88 5.01 3.06
CA PRO A 140 4.16 6.25 3.36
C PRO A 140 4.21 7.24 2.19
N ASN A 141 3.13 7.98 2.00
CA ASN A 141 3.19 9.20 1.22
C ASN A 141 3.92 10.31 2.01
N PHE A 142 4.20 11.42 1.34
CA PHE A 142 4.91 12.58 1.91
C PHE A 142 4.30 13.06 3.25
N TYR A 143 2.98 13.14 3.35
CA TYR A 143 2.28 13.61 4.56
C TYR A 143 2.25 12.56 5.66
N GLU A 144 2.09 11.29 5.32
CA GLU A 144 2.15 10.17 6.25
C GLU A 144 3.54 10.04 6.86
N ALA A 145 4.60 10.21 6.06
CA ALA A 145 5.96 10.22 6.54
C ALA A 145 6.19 11.33 7.58
N GLN A 146 5.68 12.54 7.34
CA GLN A 146 5.74 13.63 8.33
C GLN A 146 4.99 13.26 9.63
N LYS A 147 3.80 12.67 9.51
CA LYS A 147 3.00 12.25 10.68
C LYS A 147 3.70 11.16 11.49
N LEU A 148 4.21 10.13 10.83
CA LEU A 148 4.88 9.01 11.48
C LEU A 148 6.20 9.41 12.14
N THR A 149 6.96 10.31 11.52
CA THR A 149 8.28 10.70 12.01
C THR A 149 8.29 11.95 12.89
N GLY A 150 7.26 12.80 12.78
CA GLY A 150 7.22 14.12 13.40
C GLY A 150 8.17 15.14 12.75
N LEU A 151 8.80 14.81 11.61
CA LEU A 151 9.65 15.71 10.83
C LEU A 151 8.82 16.55 9.86
N GLN A 152 9.31 17.73 9.51
CA GLN A 152 8.79 18.52 8.39
C GLN A 152 9.64 18.22 7.17
N LEU A 153 9.00 17.91 6.04
CA LEU A 153 9.68 17.57 4.80
C LEU A 153 9.49 18.69 3.78
N LYS A 154 10.57 19.09 3.10
CA LYS A 154 10.57 20.15 2.08
C LYS A 154 11.39 19.79 0.85
N ASN A 155 12.23 18.77 0.95
CA ASN A 155 13.15 18.35 -0.10
C ASN A 155 13.50 16.88 0.05
N THR A 156 14.17 16.33 -0.95
CA THR A 156 14.57 14.92 -1.02
C THR A 156 15.48 14.51 0.14
N GLN A 157 16.40 15.38 0.61
CA GLN A 157 17.26 15.05 1.73
C GLN A 157 16.47 14.84 3.03
N GLU A 158 15.51 15.71 3.31
CA GLU A 158 14.62 15.57 4.48
C GLU A 158 13.70 14.33 4.37
N MET A 159 13.33 13.93 3.15
CA MET A 159 12.65 12.64 2.91
C MET A 159 13.56 11.47 3.27
N PHE A 160 14.85 11.50 2.90
CA PHE A 160 15.80 10.47 3.34
C PHE A 160 15.99 10.45 4.84
N ASP A 161 16.03 11.60 5.52
CA ASP A 161 16.12 11.68 6.98
C ASP A 161 14.89 11.06 7.65
N ALA A 162 13.70 11.28 7.08
CA ALA A 162 12.47 10.61 7.52
C ALA A 162 12.51 9.09 7.25
N ALA A 163 13.06 8.66 6.12
CA ALA A 163 13.24 7.24 5.82
C ALA A 163 14.17 6.56 6.82
N VAL A 164 15.27 7.20 7.21
CA VAL A 164 16.17 6.71 8.27
C VAL A 164 15.42 6.57 9.58
N LYS A 165 14.61 7.56 9.96
CA LYS A 165 13.84 7.50 11.20
C LYS A 165 12.82 6.36 11.21
N LEU A 166 12.15 6.09 10.09
CA LEU A 166 11.25 4.94 9.95
C LEU A 166 12.01 3.60 10.01
N HIS A 167 13.21 3.56 9.44
CA HIS A 167 14.09 2.40 9.54
C HIS A 167 14.53 2.15 11.00
N GLU A 168 14.88 3.20 11.74
CA GLU A 168 15.19 3.13 13.19
C GLU A 168 13.98 2.68 14.03
N MET A 169 12.75 2.91 13.58
CA MET A 169 11.54 2.39 14.20
C MET A 169 11.29 0.89 13.88
N GLY A 170 12.13 0.27 13.05
CA GLY A 170 12.12 -1.17 12.78
C GLY A 170 11.66 -1.58 11.38
N ALA A 171 11.24 -0.66 10.51
CA ALA A 171 10.95 -0.97 9.12
C ALA A 171 12.24 -1.36 8.38
N LYS A 172 12.26 -2.51 7.68
CA LYS A 172 13.48 -2.98 7.01
C LYS A 172 13.84 -2.14 5.79
N ASN A 173 12.85 -1.85 4.94
CA ASN A 173 13.02 -1.00 3.76
C ASN A 173 11.94 0.09 3.77
N VAL A 174 12.29 1.29 3.35
CA VAL A 174 11.38 2.44 3.39
C VAL A 174 11.28 3.08 2.01
N VAL A 175 10.06 3.31 1.55
CA VAL A 175 9.77 4.09 0.34
C VAL A 175 8.89 5.26 0.72
N ILE A 176 9.40 6.49 0.66
CA ILE A 176 8.58 7.69 0.86
C ILE A 176 8.16 8.21 -0.51
N LYS A 177 6.86 8.17 -0.77
CA LYS A 177 6.27 8.68 -2.02
C LYS A 177 6.35 10.21 -2.05
N GLY A 178 6.79 10.77 -3.17
CA GLY A 178 6.97 12.20 -3.36
C GLY A 178 5.67 13.00 -3.28
N GLU A 179 5.80 14.28 -3.01
CA GLU A 179 4.68 15.22 -3.08
C GLU A 179 4.22 15.38 -4.54
N HIS A 180 2.91 15.54 -4.74
CA HIS A 180 2.29 15.65 -6.06
C HIS A 180 1.10 16.62 -6.05
N ASN A 181 1.14 17.64 -5.19
CA ASN A 181 0.06 18.63 -5.04
C ASN A 181 0.35 19.97 -5.71
N ASP A 182 1.56 20.18 -6.23
CA ASP A 182 1.91 21.40 -6.98
C ASP A 182 1.72 21.12 -8.49
N PRO A 183 0.72 21.74 -9.14
CA PRO A 183 0.48 21.54 -10.57
C PRO A 183 1.60 22.11 -11.46
N THR A 184 2.54 22.89 -10.90
CA THR A 184 3.69 23.44 -11.63
C THR A 184 4.92 22.53 -11.59
N GLN A 185 4.90 21.46 -10.76
CA GLN A 185 6.02 20.52 -10.72
C GLN A 185 6.12 19.72 -12.01
N MET A 186 7.35 19.43 -12.42
CA MET A 186 7.62 18.67 -13.64
C MET A 186 7.75 17.17 -13.38
N GLU A 187 8.13 16.80 -12.17
CA GLU A 187 8.48 15.43 -11.79
C GLU A 187 7.98 15.08 -10.38
N VAL A 188 7.75 13.81 -10.15
CA VAL A 188 7.49 13.23 -8.82
C VAL A 188 8.67 12.32 -8.47
N VAL A 189 9.32 12.60 -7.33
CA VAL A 189 10.49 11.87 -6.85
C VAL A 189 10.12 11.11 -5.59
N ASP A 190 10.17 9.79 -5.64
CA ASP A 190 10.11 8.94 -4.44
C ASP A 190 11.52 8.62 -3.96
N VAL A 191 11.74 8.55 -2.65
CA VAL A 191 13.02 8.11 -2.09
C VAL A 191 12.91 6.70 -1.52
N VAL A 192 13.96 5.93 -1.70
CA VAL A 192 14.04 4.55 -1.22
C VAL A 192 15.28 4.37 -0.36
N LEU A 193 15.10 3.85 0.86
CA LEU A 193 16.16 3.38 1.75
C LEU A 193 16.00 1.87 1.94
N LEU A 194 17.02 1.09 1.55
CA LEU A 194 17.02 -0.37 1.70
C LEU A 194 17.62 -0.80 3.04
N GLU A 195 17.35 -2.03 3.45
CA GLU A 195 17.83 -2.64 4.71
C GLU A 195 19.36 -2.62 4.84
N ASP A 196 20.09 -2.71 3.73
CA ASP A 196 21.56 -2.63 3.68
C ASP A 196 22.11 -1.19 3.76
N GLY A 197 21.26 -0.18 3.88
CA GLY A 197 21.61 1.24 3.92
C GLY A 197 21.74 1.89 2.53
N SER A 198 21.58 1.15 1.44
CA SER A 198 21.60 1.73 0.10
C SER A 198 20.42 2.66 -0.12
N ARG A 199 20.65 3.74 -0.86
CA ARG A 199 19.67 4.79 -1.13
C ARG A 199 19.57 5.06 -2.62
N PHE A 200 18.37 5.29 -3.12
CA PHE A 200 18.14 5.74 -4.49
C PHE A 200 16.81 6.48 -4.61
N GLU A 201 16.64 7.16 -5.72
CA GLU A 201 15.43 7.89 -6.09
C GLU A 201 14.74 7.22 -7.27
N LEU A 202 13.41 7.32 -7.30
CA LEU A 202 12.58 6.91 -8.42
C LEU A 202 11.80 8.12 -8.92
N THR A 203 12.20 8.63 -10.08
CA THR A 203 11.62 9.81 -10.69
C THR A 203 10.70 9.46 -11.85
N LYS A 204 9.54 10.08 -11.90
CA LYS A 204 8.62 10.03 -13.04
C LYS A 204 8.12 11.44 -13.37
N PRO A 205 7.80 11.74 -14.64
CA PRO A 205 7.13 12.98 -14.99
C PRO A 205 5.84 13.15 -14.18
N PHE A 206 5.54 14.38 -13.78
CA PHE A 206 4.26 14.69 -13.15
C PHE A 206 3.14 14.57 -14.19
N PHE A 207 2.02 13.99 -13.79
CA PHE A 207 0.83 13.87 -14.63
C PHE A 207 -0.37 14.43 -13.86
N ASP A 208 -0.92 15.54 -14.36
CA ASP A 208 -2.07 16.21 -13.75
C ASP A 208 -3.37 15.46 -14.10
N THR A 209 -3.96 14.83 -13.11
CA THR A 209 -5.21 14.07 -13.24
C THR A 209 -5.95 13.95 -11.91
N THR A 210 -7.28 13.88 -12.00
CA THR A 210 -8.14 13.54 -10.85
C THR A 210 -8.39 12.04 -10.68
N HIS A 211 -7.94 11.20 -11.64
CA HIS A 211 -8.09 9.75 -11.64
C HIS A 211 -6.90 9.08 -10.94
N VAL A 212 -6.85 9.24 -9.62
CA VAL A 212 -5.72 8.81 -8.76
C VAL A 212 -6.14 7.92 -7.60
N ASN A 213 -7.42 7.59 -7.48
CA ASN A 213 -7.89 6.69 -6.44
C ASN A 213 -7.26 5.29 -6.64
N GLY A 214 -6.77 4.70 -5.54
CA GLY A 214 -6.08 3.42 -5.58
C GLY A 214 -4.60 3.46 -5.98
N THR A 215 -4.00 4.64 -6.17
CA THR A 215 -2.57 4.79 -6.49
C THR A 215 -1.68 4.17 -5.42
N GLY A 216 -1.90 4.50 -4.14
CA GLY A 216 -1.13 3.97 -3.01
C GLY A 216 -1.37 2.47 -2.82
N ASP A 217 -2.62 2.06 -2.89
CA ASP A 217 -3.03 0.67 -2.80
C ASP A 217 -2.33 -0.18 -3.86
N THR A 218 -2.44 0.21 -5.12
CA THR A 218 -1.81 -0.50 -6.25
C THR A 218 -0.28 -0.54 -6.13
N PHE A 219 0.34 0.57 -5.70
CA PHE A 219 1.79 0.62 -5.51
C PHE A 219 2.26 -0.41 -4.47
N SER A 220 1.68 -0.40 -3.29
CA SER A 220 2.03 -1.33 -2.21
C SER A 220 1.64 -2.77 -2.53
N ALA A 221 0.52 -3.00 -3.23
CA ALA A 221 0.08 -4.33 -3.65
C ALA A 221 1.00 -4.93 -4.73
N ILE A 222 1.45 -4.17 -5.74
CA ILE A 222 2.44 -4.67 -6.71
C ILE A 222 3.76 -5.02 -6.02
N ILE A 223 4.23 -4.21 -5.06
CA ILE A 223 5.42 -4.56 -4.27
C ILE A 223 5.20 -5.91 -3.58
N ALA A 224 4.05 -6.12 -2.93
CA ALA A 224 3.74 -7.39 -2.26
C ALA A 224 3.66 -8.56 -3.26
N ALA A 225 3.05 -8.36 -4.43
CA ALA A 225 2.99 -9.37 -5.48
C ALA A 225 4.39 -9.77 -5.98
N GLU A 226 5.26 -8.78 -6.22
CA GLU A 226 6.63 -9.03 -6.66
C GLU A 226 7.46 -9.75 -5.58
N LEU A 227 7.32 -9.35 -4.30
CA LEU A 227 7.97 -10.06 -3.19
C LEU A 227 7.45 -11.51 -3.06
N ALA A 228 6.14 -11.74 -3.28
CA ALA A 228 5.57 -13.09 -3.30
C ALA A 228 6.17 -13.96 -4.42
N LYS A 229 6.53 -13.37 -5.57
CA LYS A 229 7.25 -14.04 -6.68
C LYS A 229 8.74 -14.25 -6.41
N GLY A 230 9.29 -13.68 -5.32
CA GLY A 230 10.71 -13.75 -4.97
C GLY A 230 11.58 -12.65 -5.59
N THR A 231 10.99 -11.62 -6.16
CA THR A 231 11.70 -10.43 -6.66
C THR A 231 12.33 -9.67 -5.47
N ASP A 232 13.55 -9.17 -5.62
CA ASP A 232 14.16 -8.33 -4.60
C ASP A 232 13.45 -6.97 -4.44
N VAL A 233 13.63 -6.33 -3.28
CA VAL A 233 12.91 -5.10 -2.93
C VAL A 233 13.16 -3.97 -3.92
N LYS A 234 14.40 -3.79 -4.39
CA LYS A 234 14.74 -2.71 -5.34
C LYS A 234 13.97 -2.86 -6.64
N ASN A 235 13.96 -4.06 -7.20
CA ASN A 235 13.24 -4.36 -8.44
C ASN A 235 11.73 -4.31 -8.22
N ALA A 236 11.20 -4.85 -7.11
CA ALA A 236 9.77 -4.80 -6.76
C ALA A 236 9.25 -3.35 -6.70
N VAL A 237 9.95 -2.46 -5.99
CA VAL A 237 9.58 -1.04 -5.88
C VAL A 237 9.68 -0.32 -7.23
N THR A 238 10.71 -0.60 -8.03
CA THR A 238 10.88 -0.02 -9.37
C THR A 238 9.76 -0.44 -10.32
N ARG A 239 9.39 -1.72 -10.34
CA ARG A 239 8.27 -2.24 -11.14
C ARG A 239 6.93 -1.62 -10.71
N ALA A 240 6.70 -1.50 -9.40
CA ALA A 240 5.50 -0.86 -8.87
C ALA A 240 5.39 0.61 -9.30
N LYS A 241 6.50 1.37 -9.25
CA LYS A 241 6.54 2.78 -9.71
C LYS A 241 6.20 2.91 -11.20
N ASP A 242 6.76 2.05 -12.05
CA ASP A 242 6.51 2.04 -13.48
C ASP A 242 5.05 1.69 -13.80
N ALA A 243 4.51 0.66 -13.16
CA ALA A 243 3.14 0.21 -13.36
C ALA A 243 2.11 1.27 -12.91
N VAL A 244 2.33 1.88 -11.74
CA VAL A 244 1.47 2.95 -11.23
C VAL A 244 1.54 4.19 -12.14
N TYR A 245 2.73 4.56 -12.61
CA TYR A 245 2.86 5.66 -13.57
C TYR A 245 2.09 5.38 -14.87
N ALA A 246 2.18 4.17 -15.41
CA ALA A 246 1.39 3.77 -16.57
C ALA A 246 -0.12 3.83 -16.29
N ALA A 247 -0.56 3.42 -15.10
CA ALA A 247 -1.96 3.46 -14.69
C ALA A 247 -2.51 4.88 -14.58
N ILE A 248 -1.73 5.83 -14.06
CA ILE A 248 -2.11 7.24 -13.90
C ILE A 248 -2.11 7.97 -15.25
N SER A 249 -1.12 7.71 -16.09
CA SER A 249 -0.97 8.39 -17.39
C SER A 249 -1.96 7.95 -18.47
N HIS A 250 -2.80 6.94 -18.19
CA HIS A 250 -3.85 6.45 -19.08
C HIS A 250 -5.20 6.38 -18.33
N PRO A 251 -5.79 7.52 -17.94
CA PRO A 251 -6.96 7.56 -17.06
C PRO A 251 -8.16 6.80 -17.62
N LEU A 252 -9.03 6.34 -16.71
CA LEU A 252 -10.30 5.72 -17.02
C LEU A 252 -11.44 6.75 -16.83
N GLU A 253 -12.39 6.75 -17.74
CA GLU A 253 -13.62 7.57 -17.63
C GLU A 253 -14.65 6.86 -16.72
N VAL A 254 -14.34 6.72 -15.42
CA VAL A 254 -15.20 6.09 -14.41
C VAL A 254 -15.41 7.03 -13.23
N GLY A 255 -16.68 7.27 -12.89
CA GLY A 255 -17.07 8.27 -11.89
C GLY A 255 -17.10 9.68 -12.46
N HIS A 256 -17.66 10.64 -11.67
CA HIS A 256 -17.87 12.01 -12.12
C HIS A 256 -16.86 13.00 -11.54
N LYS A 257 -16.20 12.68 -10.43
CA LYS A 257 -15.29 13.61 -9.75
C LYS A 257 -13.89 13.04 -9.63
N PHE A 258 -13.69 12.03 -8.80
CA PHE A 258 -12.42 11.35 -8.65
C PHE A 258 -12.57 9.93 -9.19
N GLY A 259 -11.65 9.50 -10.02
CA GLY A 259 -11.72 8.18 -10.65
C GLY A 259 -10.62 7.23 -10.20
N PRO A 260 -10.81 5.92 -10.48
CA PRO A 260 -9.77 4.91 -10.27
C PRO A 260 -8.62 5.09 -11.25
N ILE A 261 -7.44 4.61 -10.85
CA ILE A 261 -6.34 4.42 -11.79
C ILE A 261 -6.61 3.24 -12.74
N ASN A 262 -5.90 3.18 -13.85
CA ASN A 262 -6.11 2.19 -14.90
C ASN A 262 -5.25 0.93 -14.71
N HIS A 263 -5.77 -0.09 -14.03
CA HIS A 263 -5.06 -1.35 -13.82
C HIS A 263 -4.74 -2.10 -15.13
N TRP A 264 -5.52 -1.94 -16.22
CA TRP A 264 -5.16 -2.53 -17.53
C TRP A 264 -3.92 -1.87 -18.14
N ALA A 265 -3.69 -0.58 -17.86
CA ALA A 265 -2.44 0.07 -18.28
C ALA A 265 -1.25 -0.41 -17.44
N ALA A 266 -1.45 -0.62 -16.13
CA ALA A 266 -0.45 -1.26 -15.26
C ALA A 266 -0.08 -2.66 -15.76
N GLU A 267 -1.06 -3.50 -16.10
CA GLU A 267 -0.85 -4.85 -16.67
C GLU A 267 0.05 -4.82 -17.90
N ARG A 268 -0.25 -3.93 -18.84
CA ARG A 268 0.56 -3.79 -20.07
C ARG A 268 2.01 -3.40 -19.76
N GLU A 269 2.24 -2.57 -18.76
CA GLU A 269 3.59 -2.16 -18.35
C GLU A 269 4.35 -3.30 -17.67
N LEU A 270 3.71 -4.04 -16.78
CA LEU A 270 4.29 -5.19 -16.08
C LEU A 270 4.74 -6.28 -17.06
N LYS A 271 3.89 -6.60 -18.05
CA LYS A 271 4.18 -7.62 -19.08
C LYS A 271 5.33 -7.25 -20.02
N LYS A 272 5.63 -5.96 -20.25
CA LYS A 272 6.78 -5.56 -21.08
C LYS A 272 8.14 -5.99 -20.51
N LYS A 273 8.22 -6.18 -19.21
CA LYS A 273 9.47 -6.50 -18.49
C LYS A 273 9.65 -8.01 -18.24
N GLU A 274 8.72 -8.83 -18.69
CA GLU A 274 8.81 -10.29 -18.65
C GLU A 274 9.38 -10.88 -19.96
N LEU A 275 9.53 -10.05 -21.01
CA LEU A 275 10.13 -10.36 -22.30
C LEU A 275 11.60 -9.92 -22.37
#